data_ef56f8bea20bd667e39970e3e71eb3e0
#
_entry.id   ef56f8bea20bd667e39970e3e71eb3e0
#
_cell.length_a   1.000
_cell.length_b   1.000
_cell.length_c   1.000
_cell.angle_alpha   90.00
_cell.angle_beta   90.00
_cell.angle_gamma   90.00
#
_symmetry.space_group_name_H-M   'P 1'
#
loop_
_entity.id
_entity.type
_entity.pdbx_description
1 polymer ?
#
loop_
_entity_poly.entity_id
_entity_poly.type
_entity_poly.pdbx_seq_one_letter_code
_entity_poly.pdbx_strand_id
1 'polypeptide(L)'
;MAPALSELIRGYKSLSIIGMCKNAGKTTAMNRLIRELTGNGQTIALTSIGRDGESSDLVTGTKKPGIWIAEGTMVATASDLLRFSDFTKEILDTTGVSTPMGEVVVLRARSDGNVQIAGPSITDQLARLSQQFFRLGADVTIIDGAISRKTLCSRKVTEATILCTGASYNKNIEVVLRDTQHTCRLLTLPEVEDQAVWRAVEAHAGNPRAIILIGPEHANALTLGVSIEDGLRKPENKDAQYIFLGGAMSDGQMRPLLMSNAPLKDKIFVVRDSSKLLISADTYEKILIRGAKIQVLESVNLVALTINPFSAYGYNLDKDELMQRMQALVDVPVINVEEA
;
A
#
# COMPACT_ATOMS: atom_id res chain seq x y z
N MET A 1 8.90 26.01 -3.09
CA MET A 1 8.13 25.37 -1.99
C MET A 1 7.69 24.01 -2.45
N ALA A 2 7.79 23.00 -1.61
CA ALA A 2 7.16 21.69 -1.89
C ALA A 2 5.64 21.89 -1.97
N PRO A 3 4.93 21.17 -2.87
CA PRO A 3 3.48 21.28 -2.98
C PRO A 3 2.81 20.78 -1.69
N ALA A 4 1.61 21.29 -1.40
CA ALA A 4 0.81 20.77 -0.29
C ALA A 4 0.36 19.33 -0.59
N LEU A 5 0.22 18.48 0.44
CA LEU A 5 -0.27 17.11 0.24
C LEU A 5 -1.66 17.08 -0.38
N SER A 6 -2.52 18.03 0.02
CA SER A 6 -3.88 18.19 -0.53
C SER A 6 -3.89 18.53 -2.02
N GLU A 7 -2.87 19.23 -2.54
CA GLU A 7 -2.75 19.49 -3.97
C GLU A 7 -2.41 18.24 -4.77
N LEU A 8 -1.55 17.36 -4.23
CA LEU A 8 -1.14 16.11 -4.88
C LEU A 8 -2.26 15.08 -4.95
N ILE A 9 -3.24 15.17 -4.07
CA ILE A 9 -4.40 14.27 -4.06
C ILE A 9 -5.66 14.87 -4.69
N ARG A 10 -5.54 16.06 -5.28
CA ARG A 10 -6.69 16.72 -5.91
C ARG A 10 -7.31 15.86 -6.99
N GLY A 11 -8.62 15.62 -6.89
CA GLY A 11 -9.38 14.80 -7.82
C GLY A 11 -9.53 13.34 -7.41
N TYR A 12 -8.80 12.86 -6.39
CA TYR A 12 -8.99 11.52 -5.84
C TYR A 12 -9.94 11.56 -4.64
N LYS A 13 -10.88 10.61 -4.63
CA LYS A 13 -11.89 10.50 -3.56
C LYS A 13 -11.48 9.56 -2.44
N SER A 14 -10.56 8.63 -2.72
CA SER A 14 -10.07 7.69 -1.71
C SER A 14 -8.57 7.54 -1.77
N LEU A 15 -7.94 7.56 -0.61
CA LEU A 15 -6.49 7.40 -0.52
C LEU A 15 -6.08 6.51 0.65
N SER A 16 -4.96 5.80 0.45
CA SER A 16 -4.27 5.08 1.50
C SER A 16 -3.00 5.80 1.92
N ILE A 17 -2.71 5.78 3.22
CA ILE A 17 -1.43 6.22 3.77
C ILE A 17 -0.75 4.99 4.35
N ILE A 18 0.37 4.58 3.75
CA ILE A 18 1.13 3.39 4.15
C ILE A 18 2.54 3.78 4.60
N GLY A 19 3.10 3.02 5.53
CA GLY A 19 4.45 3.32 6.03
C GLY A 19 5.38 2.13 5.94
N MET A 20 6.64 2.38 5.57
CA MET A 20 7.71 1.38 5.47
C MET A 20 7.96 0.62 6.78
N CYS A 21 7.72 1.29 7.92
CA CYS A 21 7.87 0.71 9.26
C CYS A 21 6.94 1.38 10.27
N LYS A 22 6.97 0.90 11.52
CA LYS A 22 6.41 1.64 12.65
C LYS A 22 7.15 2.99 12.78
N ASN A 23 6.43 4.05 13.16
CA ASN A 23 6.96 5.40 13.35
C ASN A 23 7.58 6.04 12.08
N ALA A 24 7.18 5.58 10.88
CA ALA A 24 7.62 6.17 9.61
C ALA A 24 7.02 7.56 9.32
N GLY A 25 6.29 8.18 10.25
CA GLY A 25 5.65 9.48 10.07
C GLY A 25 4.23 9.42 9.48
N LYS A 26 3.58 8.24 9.38
CA LYS A 26 2.20 8.11 8.86
C LYS A 26 1.21 9.04 9.56
N THR A 27 1.18 9.02 10.90
CA THR A 27 0.25 9.84 11.68
C THR A 27 0.51 11.32 11.48
N THR A 28 1.77 11.73 11.37
CA THR A 28 2.15 13.12 11.06
C THR A 28 1.65 13.53 9.67
N ALA A 29 1.90 12.70 8.65
CA ALA A 29 1.41 12.92 7.28
C ALA A 29 -0.13 12.98 7.23
N MET A 30 -0.80 12.09 7.95
CA MET A 30 -2.26 12.05 8.02
C MET A 30 -2.82 13.29 8.71
N ASN A 31 -2.28 13.69 9.86
CA ASN A 31 -2.71 14.90 10.58
C ASN A 31 -2.49 16.16 9.74
N ARG A 32 -1.37 16.26 9.01
CA ARG A 32 -1.12 17.35 8.07
C ARG A 32 -2.18 17.38 6.97
N LEU A 33 -2.41 16.24 6.32
CA LEU A 33 -3.39 16.13 5.25
C LEU A 33 -4.81 16.46 5.72
N ILE A 34 -5.22 15.99 6.91
CA ILE A 34 -6.52 16.31 7.50
C ILE A 34 -6.67 17.83 7.66
N ARG A 35 -5.66 18.51 8.22
CA ARG A 35 -5.69 19.98 8.38
C ARG A 35 -5.80 20.70 7.05
N GLU A 36 -5.00 20.30 6.04
CA GLU A 36 -5.03 20.91 4.71
C GLU A 36 -6.41 20.72 4.04
N LEU A 37 -6.98 19.51 4.06
CA LEU A 37 -8.27 19.21 3.47
C LEU A 37 -9.42 19.93 4.17
N THR A 38 -9.42 19.89 5.53
CA THR A 38 -10.43 20.61 6.32
C THR A 38 -10.35 22.12 6.11
N GLY A 39 -9.12 22.66 6.04
CA GLY A 39 -8.88 24.07 5.73
C GLY A 39 -9.41 24.48 4.34
N ASN A 40 -9.49 23.54 3.40
CA ASN A 40 -10.08 23.72 2.07
C ASN A 40 -11.60 23.48 2.06
N GLY A 41 -12.23 23.24 3.22
CA GLY A 41 -13.67 23.02 3.34
C GLY A 41 -14.17 21.63 2.95
N GLN A 42 -13.26 20.64 2.82
CA GLN A 42 -13.65 19.28 2.45
C GLN A 42 -14.08 18.47 3.67
N THR A 43 -15.12 17.66 3.49
CA THR A 43 -15.60 16.70 4.49
C THR A 43 -14.81 15.40 4.35
N ILE A 44 -14.11 15.02 5.41
CA ILE A 44 -13.19 13.90 5.43
C ILE A 44 -13.81 12.71 6.13
N ALA A 45 -13.53 11.50 5.63
CA ALA A 45 -13.82 10.26 6.32
C ALA A 45 -12.53 9.47 6.58
N LEU A 46 -12.41 8.88 7.78
CA LEU A 46 -11.22 8.15 8.22
C LEU A 46 -11.57 6.72 8.62
N THR A 47 -10.73 5.79 8.24
CA THR A 47 -10.72 4.42 8.77
C THR A 47 -9.32 3.81 8.67
N SER A 48 -9.15 2.58 9.16
CA SER A 48 -7.90 1.82 8.98
C SER A 48 -8.19 0.40 8.53
N ILE A 49 -7.18 -0.28 8.00
CA ILE A 49 -7.31 -1.72 7.78
C ILE A 49 -6.93 -2.48 9.05
N GLY A 50 -7.92 -3.11 9.69
CA GLY A 50 -7.73 -3.80 10.93
C GLY A 50 -7.25 -2.86 12.04
N ARG A 51 -6.69 -3.43 13.11
CA ARG A 51 -6.01 -2.67 14.14
C ARG A 51 -4.54 -2.54 13.76
N ASP A 52 -4.08 -1.33 13.55
CA ASP A 52 -2.65 -1.05 13.64
C ASP A 52 -2.34 -0.85 15.12
N GLY A 53 -2.02 -1.96 15.74
CA GLY A 53 -1.28 -2.00 16.96
C GLY A 53 -1.94 -1.75 18.28
N GLU A 54 -1.17 -2.16 19.12
CA GLU A 54 -1.06 -2.01 20.54
C GLU A 54 -1.22 -0.54 20.92
N SER A 55 -2.12 -0.30 21.86
CA SER A 55 -2.40 1.00 22.48
C SER A 55 -1.22 1.55 23.29
N SER A 56 -0.15 0.80 23.40
CA SER A 56 1.14 1.21 23.95
C SER A 56 2.23 0.53 23.13
N ASP A 57 3.16 1.30 22.63
CA ASP A 57 4.43 0.77 22.20
C ASP A 57 5.17 0.28 23.45
N LEU A 58 4.89 -0.97 23.85
CA LEU A 58 5.55 -1.63 24.98
C LEU A 58 7.08 -1.69 24.83
N VAL A 59 7.58 -1.37 23.61
CA VAL A 59 8.99 -1.42 23.27
C VAL A 59 9.67 -0.05 23.41
N THR A 60 8.97 1.07 23.15
CA THR A 60 9.61 2.40 23.14
C THR A 60 9.10 3.37 24.19
N GLY A 61 7.99 3.09 24.89
CA GLY A 61 7.41 3.98 25.91
C GLY A 61 7.00 5.38 25.41
N THR A 62 7.13 5.65 24.09
CA THR A 62 6.78 6.93 23.50
C THR A 62 5.28 7.00 23.20
N LYS A 63 4.62 8.07 23.67
CA LYS A 63 3.24 8.38 23.27
C LYS A 63 3.22 8.58 21.76
N LYS A 64 2.50 7.70 21.05
CA LYS A 64 2.17 7.98 19.64
C LYS A 64 1.33 9.25 19.56
N PRO A 65 1.60 10.16 18.60
CA PRO A 65 0.70 11.26 18.36
C PRO A 65 -0.69 10.69 18.04
N GLY A 66 -1.73 11.24 18.64
CA GLY A 66 -3.11 10.89 18.32
C GLY A 66 -3.42 11.30 16.88
N ILE A 67 -4.36 10.61 16.25
CA ILE A 67 -4.95 11.07 14.98
C ILE A 67 -5.89 12.21 15.36
N TRP A 68 -5.49 13.43 14.99
CA TRP A 68 -6.33 14.60 15.20
C TRP A 68 -7.42 14.67 14.12
N ILE A 69 -8.63 15.06 14.53
CA ILE A 69 -9.75 15.28 13.62
C ILE A 69 -10.46 16.59 13.95
N ALA A 70 -10.96 17.26 12.92
CA ALA A 70 -11.77 18.45 13.06
C ALA A 70 -13.25 18.08 13.19
N GLU A 71 -14.06 19.02 13.73
CA GLU A 71 -15.52 18.93 13.68
C GLU A 71 -16.01 18.64 12.25
N GLY A 72 -17.02 17.80 12.11
CA GLY A 72 -17.56 17.35 10.83
C GLY A 72 -16.87 16.11 10.24
N THR A 73 -15.65 15.77 10.67
CA THR A 73 -14.94 14.57 10.19
C THR A 73 -15.74 13.31 10.54
N MET A 74 -15.89 12.42 9.55
CA MET A 74 -16.47 11.10 9.77
C MET A 74 -15.37 10.08 10.09
N VAL A 75 -15.68 9.14 10.98
CA VAL A 75 -14.74 8.09 11.37
C VAL A 75 -15.46 6.76 11.44
N ALA A 76 -14.84 5.71 10.90
CA ALA A 76 -15.28 4.34 11.19
C ALA A 76 -14.22 3.64 12.03
N THR A 77 -14.62 3.21 13.22
CA THR A 77 -13.74 2.54 14.18
C THR A 77 -14.52 1.53 15.02
N ALA A 78 -13.78 0.60 15.63
CA ALA A 78 -14.35 -0.40 16.53
C ALA A 78 -14.92 0.27 17.80
N SER A 79 -16.08 -0.20 18.24
CA SER A 79 -16.85 0.38 19.36
C SER A 79 -16.07 0.51 20.66
N ASP A 80 -15.18 -0.44 20.96
CA ASP A 80 -14.36 -0.41 22.18
C ASP A 80 -13.34 0.73 22.20
N LEU A 81 -13.00 1.28 21.02
CA LEU A 81 -12.06 2.40 20.91
C LEU A 81 -12.73 3.76 21.17
N LEU A 82 -14.05 3.84 21.14
CA LEU A 82 -14.77 5.09 21.35
C LEU A 82 -14.47 5.74 22.72
N ARG A 83 -14.16 4.94 23.74
CA ARG A 83 -13.79 5.42 25.07
C ARG A 83 -12.46 6.17 25.12
N PHE A 84 -11.60 5.98 24.09
CA PHE A 84 -10.28 6.65 24.03
C PHE A 84 -10.30 7.89 23.13
N SER A 85 -11.47 8.29 22.66
CA SER A 85 -11.65 9.48 21.84
C SER A 85 -12.12 10.65 22.73
N ASP A 86 -11.51 11.82 22.54
CA ASP A 86 -11.72 13.01 23.39
C ASP A 86 -12.63 14.08 22.75
N PHE A 87 -13.41 13.71 21.72
CA PHE A 87 -14.35 14.61 21.04
C PHE A 87 -15.82 14.18 21.24
N THR A 88 -16.76 15.11 21.03
CA THR A 88 -18.20 14.83 21.01
C THR A 88 -18.57 14.04 19.76
N LYS A 89 -19.31 12.94 19.92
CA LYS A 89 -19.61 11.95 18.88
C LYS A 89 -21.09 11.89 18.54
N GLU A 90 -21.40 11.85 17.26
CA GLU A 90 -22.70 11.45 16.74
C GLU A 90 -22.54 10.10 16.01
N ILE A 91 -23.25 9.08 16.45
CA ILE A 91 -23.28 7.79 15.77
C ILE A 91 -24.19 7.93 14.56
N LEU A 92 -23.66 7.69 13.36
CA LEU A 92 -24.40 7.76 12.11
C LEU A 92 -24.96 6.40 11.70
N ASP A 93 -24.18 5.32 11.94
CA ASP A 93 -24.55 3.97 11.53
C ASP A 93 -23.74 2.91 12.24
N THR A 94 -24.22 1.65 12.21
CA THR A 94 -23.52 0.46 12.61
C THR A 94 -23.33 -0.45 11.41
N THR A 95 -22.08 -0.94 11.19
CA THR A 95 -21.74 -1.58 9.91
C THR A 95 -22.05 -3.08 9.87
N GLY A 96 -22.34 -3.72 11.01
CA GLY A 96 -22.42 -5.17 11.14
C GLY A 96 -21.06 -5.89 11.03
N VAL A 97 -19.96 -5.15 10.87
CA VAL A 97 -18.62 -5.72 10.76
C VAL A 97 -18.00 -5.89 12.14
N SER A 98 -17.86 -7.13 12.58
CA SER A 98 -17.23 -7.46 13.86
C SER A 98 -15.71 -7.46 13.75
N THR A 99 -15.04 -6.92 14.77
CA THR A 99 -13.61 -6.97 14.99
C THR A 99 -13.31 -7.51 16.39
N PRO A 100 -12.05 -7.88 16.72
CA PRO A 100 -11.69 -8.27 18.08
C PRO A 100 -11.91 -7.15 19.12
N MET A 101 -12.19 -5.90 18.69
CA MET A 101 -12.42 -4.73 19.52
C MET A 101 -13.86 -4.20 19.42
N GLY A 102 -14.80 -5.08 19.11
CA GLY A 102 -16.20 -4.74 18.94
C GLY A 102 -16.58 -4.48 17.48
N GLU A 103 -17.83 -4.11 17.29
CA GLU A 103 -18.39 -3.79 15.97
C GLU A 103 -17.82 -2.45 15.45
N VAL A 104 -17.55 -2.37 14.14
CA VAL A 104 -17.18 -1.11 13.51
C VAL A 104 -18.42 -0.20 13.39
N VAL A 105 -18.33 0.96 14.00
CA VAL A 105 -19.36 1.99 13.97
C VAL A 105 -18.91 3.20 13.17
N VAL A 106 -19.83 3.81 12.44
CA VAL A 106 -19.63 5.05 11.70
C VAL A 106 -20.13 6.21 12.53
N LEU A 107 -19.28 7.18 12.76
CA LEU A 107 -19.60 8.36 13.58
C LEU A 107 -19.13 9.65 12.89
N ARG A 108 -19.72 10.77 13.31
CA ARG A 108 -19.30 12.13 12.96
C ARG A 108 -18.80 12.85 14.20
N ALA A 109 -17.67 13.51 14.08
CA ALA A 109 -17.17 14.40 15.11
C ALA A 109 -18.04 15.68 15.19
N ARG A 110 -18.47 16.03 16.40
CA ARG A 110 -19.21 17.26 16.71
C ARG A 110 -18.37 18.28 17.45
N SER A 111 -17.10 17.99 17.60
CA SER A 111 -16.04 18.90 18.08
C SER A 111 -14.70 18.36 17.61
N ASP A 112 -13.67 19.19 17.59
CA ASP A 112 -12.30 18.76 17.37
C ASP A 112 -11.84 17.80 18.46
N GLY A 113 -10.85 16.96 18.15
CA GLY A 113 -10.24 16.05 19.13
C GLY A 113 -9.38 14.97 18.51
N ASN A 114 -9.04 13.97 19.30
CA ASN A 114 -8.21 12.85 18.87
C ASN A 114 -9.01 11.55 18.82
N VAL A 115 -8.65 10.69 17.87
CA VAL A 115 -9.29 9.40 17.67
C VAL A 115 -8.27 8.27 17.58
N GLN A 116 -8.67 7.09 18.04
CA GLN A 116 -8.02 5.82 17.71
C GLN A 116 -8.86 5.07 16.69
N ILE A 117 -8.23 4.53 15.66
CA ILE A 117 -8.93 3.90 14.55
C ILE A 117 -8.58 2.41 14.50
N ALA A 118 -9.62 1.57 14.42
CA ALA A 118 -9.53 0.16 14.08
C ALA A 118 -10.73 -0.19 13.18
N GLY A 119 -10.47 -0.36 11.92
CA GLY A 119 -11.48 -0.65 10.90
C GLY A 119 -11.54 -2.11 10.50
N PRO A 120 -12.26 -2.41 9.40
CA PRO A 120 -12.36 -3.75 8.83
C PRO A 120 -10.99 -4.30 8.41
N SER A 121 -10.82 -5.64 8.53
CA SER A 121 -9.59 -6.32 8.07
C SER A 121 -9.70 -6.84 6.63
N ILE A 122 -10.89 -6.82 6.04
CA ILE A 122 -11.20 -7.37 4.72
C ILE A 122 -11.35 -6.23 3.72
N THR A 123 -10.66 -6.34 2.60
CA THR A 123 -10.61 -5.34 1.52
C THR A 123 -12.00 -4.96 0.99
N ASP A 124 -12.87 -5.95 0.76
CA ASP A 124 -14.24 -5.70 0.26
C ASP A 124 -15.10 -4.94 1.28
N GLN A 125 -14.89 -5.16 2.57
CA GLN A 125 -15.58 -4.40 3.62
C GLN A 125 -15.12 -2.94 3.65
N LEU A 126 -13.82 -2.69 3.43
CA LEU A 126 -13.29 -1.32 3.30
C LEU A 126 -13.86 -0.59 2.08
N ALA A 127 -13.97 -1.27 0.94
CA ALA A 127 -14.56 -0.68 -0.26
C ALA A 127 -16.05 -0.29 -0.03
N ARG A 128 -16.82 -1.17 0.62
CA ARG A 128 -18.22 -0.87 0.99
C ARG A 128 -18.32 0.29 1.98
N LEU A 129 -17.43 0.33 2.97
CA LEU A 129 -17.36 1.41 3.94
C LEU A 129 -17.03 2.76 3.30
N SER A 130 -16.10 2.80 2.34
CA SER A 130 -15.81 4.01 1.57
C SER A 130 -17.05 4.51 0.80
N GLN A 131 -17.80 3.61 0.17
CA GLN A 131 -19.05 3.96 -0.50
C GLN A 131 -20.10 4.49 0.49
N GLN A 132 -20.16 3.94 1.71
CA GLN A 132 -21.05 4.43 2.76
C GLN A 132 -20.66 5.84 3.20
N PHE A 133 -19.39 6.14 3.38
CA PHE A 133 -18.90 7.47 3.70
C PHE A 133 -19.32 8.50 2.62
N PHE A 134 -19.18 8.17 1.33
CA PHE A 134 -19.60 9.06 0.25
C PHE A 134 -21.11 9.31 0.28
N ARG A 135 -21.93 8.29 0.57
CA ARG A 135 -23.39 8.46 0.74
C ARG A 135 -23.76 9.35 1.93
N LEU A 136 -22.94 9.36 2.97
CA LEU A 136 -23.09 10.21 4.15
C LEU A 136 -22.52 11.63 3.95
N GLY A 137 -21.96 11.93 2.77
CA GLY A 137 -21.48 13.25 2.38
C GLY A 137 -19.99 13.48 2.57
N ALA A 138 -19.14 12.44 2.65
CA ALA A 138 -17.70 12.60 2.60
C ALA A 138 -17.23 12.99 1.20
N ASP A 139 -16.30 13.94 1.10
CA ASP A 139 -15.62 14.28 -0.14
C ASP A 139 -14.40 13.39 -0.38
N VAL A 140 -13.70 13.04 0.71
CA VAL A 140 -12.46 12.24 0.67
C VAL A 140 -12.47 11.20 1.79
N THR A 141 -12.11 9.96 1.45
CA THR A 141 -11.87 8.89 2.42
C THR A 141 -10.37 8.61 2.55
N ILE A 142 -9.84 8.60 3.78
CA ILE A 142 -8.45 8.27 4.09
C ILE A 142 -8.41 6.93 4.86
N ILE A 143 -7.59 6.00 4.39
CA ILE A 143 -7.43 4.68 5.00
C ILE A 143 -5.99 4.54 5.51
N ASP A 144 -5.83 4.40 6.83
CA ASP A 144 -4.51 4.15 7.45
C ASP A 144 -4.12 2.67 7.31
N GLY A 145 -2.86 2.42 6.94
CA GLY A 145 -2.34 1.07 6.80
C GLY A 145 -0.83 0.94 6.95
N ALA A 146 -0.36 -0.30 7.14
CA ALA A 146 1.06 -0.64 7.11
C ALA A 146 1.46 -1.22 5.77
N ILE A 147 2.75 -1.12 5.38
CA ILE A 147 3.26 -1.66 4.12
C ILE A 147 3.06 -3.19 4.00
N SER A 148 3.02 -3.90 5.12
CA SER A 148 2.66 -5.33 5.15
C SER A 148 1.25 -5.61 4.62
N ARG A 149 0.41 -4.58 4.48
CA ARG A 149 -0.97 -4.63 3.98
C ARG A 149 -1.12 -3.87 2.67
N LYS A 150 -0.18 -4.07 1.73
CA LYS A 150 -0.18 -3.46 0.38
C LYS A 150 -1.49 -3.66 -0.40
N THR A 151 -2.32 -4.62 -0.01
CA THR A 151 -3.66 -4.82 -0.59
C THR A 151 -4.58 -3.60 -0.49
N LEU A 152 -4.30 -2.68 0.45
CA LEU A 152 -4.98 -1.37 0.54
C LEU A 152 -4.76 -0.49 -0.68
N CYS A 153 -3.59 -0.62 -1.28
CA CYS A 153 -3.17 0.20 -2.40
C CYS A 153 -3.80 -0.26 -3.73
N SER A 154 -4.56 -1.38 -3.73
CA SER A 154 -5.31 -1.79 -4.90
C SER A 154 -6.34 -0.73 -5.27
N ARG A 155 -6.47 -0.42 -6.55
CA ARG A 155 -7.47 0.54 -7.08
C ARG A 155 -8.92 0.18 -6.75
N LYS A 156 -9.17 -1.05 -6.31
CA LYS A 156 -10.47 -1.46 -5.77
C LYS A 156 -10.80 -0.83 -4.42
N VAL A 157 -9.78 -0.40 -3.67
CA VAL A 157 -9.93 0.14 -2.32
C VAL A 157 -9.65 1.63 -2.29
N THR A 158 -8.54 2.06 -2.91
CA THR A 158 -8.10 3.45 -2.92
C THR A 158 -7.61 3.88 -4.30
N GLU A 159 -7.95 5.11 -4.67
CA GLU A 159 -7.57 5.71 -5.95
C GLU A 159 -6.14 6.24 -5.95
N ALA A 160 -5.63 6.61 -4.77
CA ALA A 160 -4.28 7.14 -4.60
C ALA A 160 -3.62 6.59 -3.33
N THR A 161 -2.29 6.58 -3.31
CA THR A 161 -1.48 6.10 -2.19
C THR A 161 -0.38 7.11 -1.86
N ILE A 162 -0.18 7.36 -0.58
CA ILE A 162 0.97 8.07 -0.04
C ILE A 162 1.83 7.05 0.72
N LEU A 163 3.11 6.97 0.38
CA LEU A 163 4.08 6.14 1.10
C LEU A 163 4.85 7.00 2.10
N CYS A 164 5.01 6.51 3.33
CA CYS A 164 5.78 7.18 4.38
C CYS A 164 7.04 6.37 4.73
N THR A 165 8.19 7.05 4.80
CA THR A 165 9.48 6.49 5.20
C THR A 165 10.25 7.46 6.10
N GLY A 166 11.42 7.10 6.57
CA GLY A 166 12.26 8.03 7.32
C GLY A 166 13.25 7.36 8.27
N ALA A 167 13.78 8.14 9.20
CA ALA A 167 14.84 7.73 10.12
C ALA A 167 14.47 6.51 10.98
N SER A 168 13.19 6.33 11.32
CA SER A 168 12.75 5.16 12.09
C SER A 168 12.88 3.84 11.34
N TYR A 169 13.07 3.86 10.01
CA TYR A 169 13.31 2.65 9.21
C TYR A 169 14.71 2.08 9.44
N ASN A 170 15.73 2.93 9.33
CA ASN A 170 17.12 2.54 9.58
C ASN A 170 17.97 3.77 9.92
N LYS A 171 19.00 3.58 10.80
CA LYS A 171 19.98 4.63 11.12
C LYS A 171 20.93 4.97 9.97
N ASN A 172 21.10 4.05 9.01
CA ASN A 172 21.92 4.25 7.83
C ASN A 172 21.04 4.80 6.70
N ILE A 173 21.33 6.02 6.25
CA ILE A 173 20.60 6.70 5.19
C ILE A 173 20.62 5.89 3.87
N GLU A 174 21.72 5.22 3.55
CA GLU A 174 21.84 4.40 2.33
C GLU A 174 20.82 3.26 2.30
N VAL A 175 20.56 2.64 3.45
CA VAL A 175 19.54 1.60 3.58
C VAL A 175 18.15 2.18 3.39
N VAL A 176 17.87 3.35 4.01
CA VAL A 176 16.59 4.04 3.84
C VAL A 176 16.34 4.37 2.38
N LEU A 177 17.32 4.96 1.70
CA LEU A 177 17.23 5.36 0.29
C LEU A 177 17.00 4.16 -0.62
N ARG A 178 17.84 3.14 -0.52
CA ARG A 178 17.79 1.92 -1.36
C ARG A 178 16.46 1.19 -1.21
N ASP A 179 16.04 0.93 0.03
CA ASP A 179 14.87 0.10 0.29
C ASP A 179 13.57 0.87 -0.01
N THR A 180 13.57 2.19 0.18
CA THR A 180 12.43 3.04 -0.22
C THR A 180 12.33 3.11 -1.74
N GLN A 181 13.43 3.34 -2.46
CA GLN A 181 13.45 3.33 -3.92
C GLN A 181 12.92 1.99 -4.47
N HIS A 182 13.41 0.88 -3.95
CA HIS A 182 12.95 -0.44 -4.35
C HIS A 182 11.43 -0.60 -4.10
N THR A 183 10.95 -0.16 -2.94
CA THR A 183 9.51 -0.19 -2.62
C THR A 183 8.69 0.65 -3.60
N CYS A 184 9.12 1.88 -3.91
CA CYS A 184 8.47 2.71 -4.91
C CYS A 184 8.42 2.01 -6.28
N ARG A 185 9.54 1.42 -6.74
CA ARG A 185 9.58 0.65 -7.99
C ARG A 185 8.56 -0.48 -8.02
N LEU A 186 8.44 -1.26 -6.92
CA LEU A 186 7.47 -2.35 -6.87
C LEU A 186 6.02 -1.85 -6.85
N LEU A 187 5.75 -0.70 -6.24
CA LEU A 187 4.42 -0.10 -6.21
C LEU A 187 3.99 0.45 -7.57
N THR A 188 4.93 1.01 -8.35
CA THR A 188 4.66 1.71 -9.61
C THR A 188 5.00 0.88 -10.85
N LEU A 189 5.06 -0.45 -10.74
CA LEU A 189 5.27 -1.33 -11.89
C LEU A 189 4.19 -1.10 -12.96
N PRO A 190 4.56 -1.19 -14.24
CA PRO A 190 3.62 -1.01 -15.34
C PRO A 190 2.52 -2.09 -15.35
N GLU A 191 1.34 -1.69 -15.76
CA GLU A 191 0.23 -2.62 -15.97
C GLU A 191 0.41 -3.42 -17.27
N VAL A 192 -0.17 -4.62 -17.27
CA VAL A 192 -0.28 -5.43 -18.47
C VAL A 192 -1.39 -4.86 -19.36
N GLU A 193 -1.04 -4.42 -20.56
CA GLU A 193 -2.00 -3.90 -21.56
C GLU A 193 -2.68 -5.02 -22.35
N ASP A 194 -2.03 -6.19 -22.47
CA ASP A 194 -2.52 -7.31 -23.27
C ASP A 194 -3.77 -7.96 -22.65
N GLN A 195 -4.90 -7.81 -23.34
CA GLN A 195 -6.18 -8.37 -22.92
C GLN A 195 -6.20 -9.92 -22.92
N ALA A 196 -5.29 -10.57 -23.65
CA ALA A 196 -5.19 -12.03 -23.63
C ALA A 196 -4.71 -12.52 -22.25
N VAL A 197 -3.82 -11.76 -21.59
CA VAL A 197 -3.34 -12.06 -20.23
C VAL A 197 -4.49 -11.97 -19.23
N TRP A 198 -5.30 -10.91 -19.31
CA TRP A 198 -6.47 -10.74 -18.46
C TRP A 198 -7.46 -11.90 -18.59
N ARG A 199 -7.82 -12.26 -19.84
CA ARG A 199 -8.71 -13.39 -20.11
C ARG A 199 -8.16 -14.72 -19.60
N ALA A 200 -6.86 -14.96 -19.78
CA ALA A 200 -6.20 -16.16 -19.30
C ALA A 200 -6.24 -16.26 -17.75
N VAL A 201 -6.01 -15.16 -17.04
CA VAL A 201 -6.07 -15.10 -15.58
C VAL A 201 -7.50 -15.31 -15.09
N GLU A 202 -8.49 -14.70 -15.72
CA GLU A 202 -9.91 -14.85 -15.37
C GLU A 202 -10.39 -16.30 -15.58
N ALA A 203 -9.99 -16.95 -16.68
CA ALA A 203 -10.31 -18.35 -16.93
C ALA A 203 -9.78 -19.31 -15.85
N HIS A 204 -8.75 -18.89 -15.10
CA HIS A 204 -8.15 -19.67 -14.01
C HIS A 204 -8.44 -19.11 -12.60
N ALA A 205 -9.43 -18.22 -12.47
CA ALA A 205 -9.78 -17.56 -11.21
C ALA A 205 -10.12 -18.54 -10.06
N GLY A 206 -10.58 -19.76 -10.38
CA GLY A 206 -10.83 -20.82 -9.40
C GLY A 206 -9.57 -21.37 -8.72
N ASN A 207 -8.37 -21.08 -9.24
CA ASN A 207 -7.09 -21.48 -8.63
C ASN A 207 -6.21 -20.24 -8.36
N PRO A 208 -6.33 -19.59 -7.21
CA PRO A 208 -5.62 -18.36 -6.90
C PRO A 208 -4.09 -18.53 -6.76
N ARG A 209 -3.58 -19.75 -6.82
CA ARG A 209 -2.14 -20.06 -6.80
C ARG A 209 -1.63 -20.59 -8.13
N ALA A 210 -2.43 -20.56 -9.19
CA ALA A 210 -2.02 -21.04 -10.49
C ALA A 210 -0.77 -20.30 -10.99
N ILE A 211 0.12 -21.04 -11.63
CA ILE A 211 1.18 -20.49 -12.48
C ILE A 211 0.72 -20.73 -13.90
N ILE A 212 0.58 -19.67 -14.69
CA ILE A 212 0.04 -19.75 -16.05
C ILE A 212 1.09 -19.22 -17.00
N LEU A 213 1.46 -20.05 -17.98
CA LEU A 213 2.29 -19.67 -19.11
C LEU A 213 1.39 -19.22 -20.25
N ILE A 214 1.53 -17.96 -20.68
CA ILE A 214 0.62 -17.34 -21.63
C ILE A 214 1.43 -16.93 -22.86
N GLY A 215 1.04 -17.47 -24.00
CA GLY A 215 1.54 -17.14 -25.32
C GLY A 215 0.47 -16.46 -26.17
N PRO A 216 0.76 -16.16 -27.46
CA PRO A 216 -0.16 -15.45 -28.34
C PRO A 216 -1.51 -16.16 -28.57
N GLU A 217 -1.51 -17.48 -28.62
CA GLU A 217 -2.70 -18.29 -28.95
C GLU A 217 -3.09 -19.29 -27.83
N HIS A 218 -2.36 -19.34 -26.72
CA HIS A 218 -2.60 -20.32 -25.67
C HIS A 218 -2.30 -19.79 -24.27
N ALA A 219 -2.93 -20.40 -23.28
CA ALA A 219 -2.64 -20.19 -21.87
C ALA A 219 -2.67 -21.54 -21.14
N ASN A 220 -1.52 -21.95 -20.63
CA ASN A 220 -1.34 -23.24 -19.97
C ASN A 220 -1.06 -23.05 -18.49
N ALA A 221 -1.99 -23.48 -17.63
CA ALA A 221 -1.74 -23.59 -16.22
C ALA A 221 -0.80 -24.76 -15.91
N LEU A 222 0.26 -24.50 -15.17
CA LEU A 222 1.18 -25.55 -14.72
C LEU A 222 0.51 -26.45 -13.70
N THR A 223 0.70 -27.76 -13.89
CA THR A 223 0.27 -28.74 -12.89
C THR A 223 1.06 -28.57 -11.59
N LEU A 224 0.42 -28.84 -10.47
CA LEU A 224 1.06 -28.78 -9.15
C LEU A 224 2.36 -29.62 -9.14
N GLY A 225 3.46 -29.00 -8.67
CA GLY A 225 4.77 -29.64 -8.63
C GLY A 225 5.63 -29.47 -9.87
N VAL A 226 5.11 -28.93 -10.97
CA VAL A 226 5.90 -28.58 -12.15
C VAL A 226 6.56 -27.22 -11.93
N SER A 227 7.88 -27.15 -12.09
CA SER A 227 8.62 -25.88 -12.00
C SER A 227 8.31 -24.97 -13.20
N ILE A 228 8.52 -23.67 -13.04
CA ILE A 228 8.42 -22.70 -14.15
C ILE A 228 9.42 -23.08 -15.26
N GLU A 229 10.63 -23.49 -14.91
CA GLU A 229 11.66 -23.90 -15.85
C GLU A 229 11.20 -25.08 -16.70
N ASP A 230 10.71 -26.15 -16.05
CA ASP A 230 10.23 -27.33 -16.77
C ASP A 230 9.02 -26.98 -17.65
N GLY A 231 8.13 -26.13 -17.14
CA GLY A 231 7.01 -25.63 -17.91
C GLY A 231 7.43 -24.89 -19.18
N LEU A 232 8.41 -23.98 -19.08
CA LEU A 232 8.92 -23.20 -20.23
C LEU A 232 9.69 -24.05 -21.25
N ARG A 233 10.23 -25.20 -20.84
CA ARG A 233 10.96 -26.12 -21.74
C ARG A 233 10.03 -27.02 -22.58
N LYS A 234 8.74 -27.08 -22.25
CA LYS A 234 7.79 -27.86 -23.01
C LYS A 234 7.52 -27.24 -24.38
N PRO A 235 7.45 -28.02 -25.44
CA PRO A 235 7.25 -27.51 -26.80
C PRO A 235 5.99 -26.62 -26.97
N GLU A 236 4.92 -26.98 -26.27
CA GLU A 236 3.66 -26.24 -26.28
C GLU A 236 3.75 -24.85 -25.63
N ASN A 237 4.80 -24.58 -24.85
CA ASN A 237 4.99 -23.31 -24.13
C ASN A 237 6.18 -22.49 -24.64
N LYS A 238 6.82 -22.91 -25.76
CA LYS A 238 8.02 -22.22 -26.28
C LYS A 238 7.78 -20.74 -26.58
N ASP A 239 6.57 -20.40 -27.03
CA ASP A 239 6.15 -19.05 -27.43
C ASP A 239 5.48 -18.29 -26.27
N ALA A 240 5.42 -18.86 -25.05
CA ALA A 240 4.90 -18.18 -23.88
C ALA A 240 5.75 -16.95 -23.57
N GLN A 241 5.13 -15.77 -23.61
CA GLN A 241 5.76 -14.51 -23.30
C GLN A 241 5.52 -14.10 -21.84
N TYR A 242 4.32 -14.36 -21.33
CA TYR A 242 3.95 -13.99 -19.96
C TYR A 242 3.94 -15.21 -19.05
N ILE A 243 4.36 -14.98 -17.79
CA ILE A 243 4.37 -15.96 -16.71
C ILE A 243 3.56 -15.36 -15.57
N PHE A 244 2.27 -15.68 -15.51
CA PHE A 244 1.43 -15.20 -14.43
C PHE A 244 1.61 -16.07 -13.17
N LEU A 245 1.80 -15.40 -12.04
CA LEU A 245 1.92 -16.00 -10.71
C LEU A 245 0.69 -15.59 -9.88
N GLY A 246 -0.26 -16.49 -9.69
CA GLY A 246 -1.46 -16.24 -8.88
C GLY A 246 -1.16 -16.06 -7.38
N GLY A 247 -0.09 -16.70 -6.89
CA GLY A 247 0.44 -16.54 -5.55
C GLY A 247 1.38 -15.34 -5.41
N ALA A 248 2.12 -15.31 -4.29
CA ALA A 248 3.17 -14.32 -4.07
C ALA A 248 4.44 -14.69 -4.87
N MET A 249 5.05 -13.71 -5.49
CA MET A 249 6.39 -13.81 -6.09
C MET A 249 7.42 -13.47 -5.00
N SER A 250 8.17 -14.46 -4.54
CA SER A 250 9.12 -14.33 -3.43
C SER A 250 10.55 -14.67 -3.85
N ASP A 251 11.53 -14.20 -3.09
CA ASP A 251 12.94 -14.56 -3.29
C ASP A 251 13.17 -16.07 -3.31
N GLY A 252 12.49 -16.81 -2.40
CA GLY A 252 12.60 -18.26 -2.33
C GLY A 252 12.12 -18.97 -3.59
N GLN A 253 11.08 -18.44 -4.24
CA GLN A 253 10.55 -18.98 -5.49
C GLN A 253 11.42 -18.58 -6.70
N MET A 254 11.93 -17.35 -6.70
CA MET A 254 12.69 -16.82 -7.84
C MET A 254 14.13 -17.29 -7.88
N ARG A 255 14.77 -17.50 -6.71
CA ARG A 255 16.19 -17.86 -6.63
C ARG A 255 16.54 -19.13 -7.42
N PRO A 256 15.85 -20.28 -7.27
CA PRO A 256 16.14 -21.47 -8.06
C PRO A 256 16.01 -21.21 -9.56
N LEU A 257 14.95 -20.51 -9.98
CA LEU A 257 14.69 -20.16 -11.37
C LEU A 257 15.79 -19.27 -11.97
N LEU A 258 16.26 -18.28 -11.22
CA LEU A 258 17.33 -17.37 -11.65
C LEU A 258 18.70 -18.05 -11.70
N MET A 259 18.94 -19.09 -10.91
CA MET A 259 20.17 -19.90 -10.93
C MET A 259 20.14 -21.00 -12.00
N SER A 260 18.97 -21.31 -12.55
CA SER A 260 18.81 -22.32 -13.60
C SER A 260 19.11 -21.78 -15.00
N ASN A 261 19.09 -22.66 -16.00
CA ASN A 261 19.19 -22.30 -17.41
C ASN A 261 17.82 -22.05 -18.07
N ALA A 262 16.82 -21.63 -17.28
CA ALA A 262 15.51 -21.30 -17.82
C ALA A 262 15.60 -20.18 -18.88
N PRO A 263 14.83 -20.25 -19.99
CA PRO A 263 14.83 -19.25 -21.05
C PRO A 263 14.04 -18.02 -20.64
N LEU A 264 14.63 -17.16 -19.79
CA LEU A 264 13.94 -16.00 -19.20
C LEU A 264 14.04 -14.73 -20.06
N LYS A 265 14.91 -14.69 -21.06
CA LYS A 265 15.03 -13.53 -21.95
C LYS A 265 13.70 -13.20 -22.59
N ASP A 266 13.33 -11.92 -22.56
CA ASP A 266 12.08 -11.35 -23.09
C ASP A 266 10.78 -11.90 -22.43
N LYS A 267 10.89 -12.62 -21.32
CA LYS A 267 9.73 -13.06 -20.53
C LYS A 267 9.25 -11.94 -19.61
N ILE A 268 7.95 -11.93 -19.35
CA ILE A 268 7.29 -10.96 -18.47
C ILE A 268 6.63 -11.73 -17.33
N PHE A 269 7.15 -11.56 -16.12
CA PHE A 269 6.49 -12.04 -14.92
C PHE A 269 5.32 -11.13 -14.59
N VAL A 270 4.17 -11.72 -14.36
CA VAL A 270 2.94 -10.98 -14.02
C VAL A 270 2.40 -11.47 -12.69
N VAL A 271 2.06 -10.54 -11.83
CA VAL A 271 1.30 -10.77 -10.60
C VAL A 271 0.04 -9.90 -10.61
N ARG A 272 -0.94 -10.21 -9.76
CA ARG A 272 -2.18 -9.43 -9.75
C ARG A 272 -1.92 -7.96 -9.39
N ASP A 273 -1.20 -7.73 -8.31
CA ASP A 273 -0.86 -6.39 -7.82
C ASP A 273 0.45 -6.44 -7.02
N SER A 274 0.98 -5.28 -6.64
CA SER A 274 2.25 -5.16 -5.91
C SER A 274 2.25 -5.79 -4.51
N SER A 275 1.09 -6.13 -3.93
CA SER A 275 1.02 -6.86 -2.66
C SER A 275 1.56 -8.29 -2.77
N LYS A 276 1.58 -8.83 -3.98
CA LYS A 276 2.12 -10.16 -4.29
C LYS A 276 3.64 -10.18 -4.49
N LEU A 277 4.28 -9.01 -4.51
CA LEU A 277 5.72 -8.90 -4.72
C LEU A 277 6.46 -8.88 -3.38
N LEU A 278 7.08 -10.00 -3.04
CA LEU A 278 7.88 -10.24 -1.83
C LEU A 278 9.33 -10.54 -2.22
N ILE A 279 9.86 -9.80 -3.20
CA ILE A 279 11.22 -9.93 -3.71
C ILE A 279 12.11 -8.79 -3.21
N SER A 280 13.37 -9.10 -2.94
CA SER A 280 14.42 -8.13 -2.61
C SER A 280 14.87 -7.35 -3.85
N ALA A 281 15.55 -6.22 -3.62
CA ALA A 281 16.18 -5.45 -4.70
C ALA A 281 17.16 -6.29 -5.52
N ASP A 282 17.95 -7.16 -4.86
CA ASP A 282 18.89 -8.08 -5.53
C ASP A 282 18.17 -9.06 -6.46
N THR A 283 17.06 -9.64 -6.02
CA THR A 283 16.27 -10.55 -6.87
C THR A 283 15.63 -9.79 -8.04
N TYR A 284 15.11 -8.58 -7.81
CA TYR A 284 14.57 -7.73 -8.87
C TYR A 284 15.62 -7.43 -9.95
N GLU A 285 16.82 -6.98 -9.55
CA GLU A 285 17.91 -6.69 -10.49
C GLU A 285 18.36 -7.95 -11.25
N LYS A 286 18.44 -9.10 -10.59
CA LYS A 286 18.76 -10.38 -11.25
C LYS A 286 17.73 -10.78 -12.31
N ILE A 287 16.45 -10.51 -12.07
CA ILE A 287 15.40 -10.74 -13.07
C ILE A 287 15.67 -9.88 -14.31
N LEU A 288 15.97 -8.59 -14.12
CA LEU A 288 16.28 -7.67 -15.23
C LEU A 288 17.55 -8.08 -15.98
N ILE A 289 18.61 -8.46 -15.26
CA ILE A 289 19.88 -8.95 -15.87
C ILE A 289 19.65 -10.20 -16.73
N ARG A 290 18.72 -11.08 -16.32
CA ARG A 290 18.31 -12.26 -17.11
C ARG A 290 17.43 -11.89 -18.33
N GLY A 291 17.19 -10.59 -18.59
CA GLY A 291 16.41 -10.08 -19.69
C GLY A 291 14.89 -10.24 -19.51
N ALA A 292 14.43 -10.57 -18.31
CA ALA A 292 13.01 -10.63 -18.00
C ALA A 292 12.50 -9.30 -17.43
N LYS A 293 11.16 -9.11 -17.44
CA LYS A 293 10.49 -7.93 -16.88
C LYS A 293 9.45 -8.37 -15.86
N ILE A 294 8.97 -7.41 -15.07
CA ILE A 294 7.86 -7.63 -14.14
C ILE A 294 6.78 -6.60 -14.45
N GLN A 295 5.55 -7.06 -14.54
CA GLN A 295 4.35 -6.25 -14.68
C GLN A 295 3.28 -6.71 -13.69
N VAL A 296 2.26 -5.87 -13.50
CA VAL A 296 1.11 -6.17 -12.64
C VAL A 296 -0.18 -6.07 -13.46
N LEU A 297 -1.24 -6.72 -13.01
CA LEU A 297 -2.56 -6.50 -13.59
C LEU A 297 -3.17 -5.19 -13.09
N GLU A 298 -2.95 -4.87 -11.81
CA GLU A 298 -3.49 -3.68 -11.15
C GLU A 298 -2.31 -2.92 -10.50
N SER A 299 -1.93 -1.76 -11.03
CA SER A 299 -0.87 -0.92 -10.46
C SER A 299 -1.37 -0.08 -9.29
N VAL A 300 -0.44 0.36 -8.45
CA VAL A 300 -0.71 1.33 -7.39
C VAL A 300 -0.47 2.74 -7.92
N ASN A 301 -1.42 3.62 -7.68
CA ASN A 301 -1.25 5.04 -7.96
C ASN A 301 -0.54 5.72 -6.79
N LEU A 302 0.78 5.64 -6.76
CA LEU A 302 1.63 6.31 -5.77
C LEU A 302 1.74 7.79 -6.15
N VAL A 303 1.12 8.68 -5.37
CA VAL A 303 1.04 10.12 -5.68
C VAL A 303 2.07 10.96 -4.92
N ALA A 304 2.56 10.46 -3.79
CA ALA A 304 3.58 11.14 -3.00
C ALA A 304 4.37 10.14 -2.13
N LEU A 305 5.61 10.52 -1.85
CA LEU A 305 6.44 9.94 -0.81
C LEU A 305 6.64 10.96 0.31
N THR A 306 6.35 10.59 1.53
CA THR A 306 6.67 11.46 2.67
C THR A 306 7.87 10.91 3.45
N ILE A 307 8.73 11.82 3.91
CA ILE A 307 9.88 11.48 4.74
C ILE A 307 9.75 12.10 6.12
N ASN A 308 10.16 11.34 7.15
CA ASN A 308 10.36 11.84 8.51
C ASN A 308 11.83 11.68 8.89
N PRO A 309 12.60 12.78 9.03
CA PRO A 309 14.01 12.70 9.41
C PRO A 309 14.23 12.35 10.89
N PHE A 310 13.18 12.39 11.71
CA PHE A 310 13.26 12.10 13.15
C PHE A 310 12.93 10.65 13.44
N SER A 311 13.78 9.98 14.21
CA SER A 311 13.56 8.61 14.65
C SER A 311 12.98 8.56 16.07
N ALA A 312 12.04 7.63 16.28
CA ALA A 312 11.56 7.29 17.63
C ALA A 312 12.62 6.58 18.49
N TYR A 313 13.79 6.27 17.93
CA TYR A 313 14.85 5.50 18.59
C TYR A 313 16.04 6.35 19.03
N GLY A 314 15.88 7.68 19.09
CA GLY A 314 16.87 8.61 19.64
C GLY A 314 18.01 9.02 18.69
N TYR A 315 17.86 8.83 17.41
CA TYR A 315 18.75 9.35 16.36
C TYR A 315 17.94 10.02 15.24
N ASN A 316 18.58 10.88 14.48
CA ASN A 316 17.95 11.56 13.35
C ASN A 316 18.84 11.39 12.12
N LEU A 317 18.25 11.51 10.94
CA LEU A 317 18.95 11.68 9.68
C LEU A 317 18.99 13.16 9.31
N ASP A 318 20.01 13.56 8.56
CA ASP A 318 20.04 14.91 7.98
C ASP A 318 18.86 15.08 7.05
N LYS A 319 18.04 16.09 7.31
CA LYS A 319 16.78 16.30 6.59
C LYS A 319 16.99 16.74 5.15
N ASP A 320 17.98 17.58 4.90
CA ASP A 320 18.24 18.16 3.59
C ASP A 320 18.89 17.10 2.68
N GLU A 321 19.85 16.34 3.22
CA GLU A 321 20.46 15.20 2.53
C GLU A 321 19.41 14.15 2.19
N LEU A 322 18.58 13.74 3.16
CA LEU A 322 17.54 12.73 2.94
C LEU A 322 16.53 13.19 1.87
N MET A 323 16.09 14.44 1.94
CA MET A 323 15.15 15.03 0.98
C MET A 323 15.72 15.07 -0.44
N GLN A 324 16.90 15.66 -0.59
CA GLN A 324 17.54 15.84 -1.88
C GLN A 324 17.83 14.49 -2.56
N ARG A 325 18.45 13.58 -1.81
CA ARG A 325 18.83 12.28 -2.34
C ARG A 325 17.60 11.41 -2.65
N MET A 326 16.57 11.44 -1.80
CA MET A 326 15.35 10.70 -2.05
C MET A 326 14.63 11.21 -3.30
N GLN A 327 14.50 12.54 -3.47
CA GLN A 327 13.88 13.12 -4.65
C GLN A 327 14.62 12.77 -5.94
N ALA A 328 15.93 12.59 -5.90
CA ALA A 328 16.71 12.15 -7.06
C ALA A 328 16.52 10.67 -7.43
N LEU A 329 15.95 9.86 -6.53
CA LEU A 329 15.80 8.41 -6.69
C LEU A 329 14.38 7.96 -7.06
N VAL A 330 13.38 8.82 -6.88
CA VAL A 330 11.97 8.48 -7.12
C VAL A 330 11.29 9.50 -8.02
N ASP A 331 10.33 9.03 -8.83
CA ASP A 331 9.63 9.88 -9.80
C ASP A 331 8.44 10.65 -9.19
N VAL A 332 8.05 10.32 -7.95
CA VAL A 332 6.95 11.00 -7.26
C VAL A 332 7.48 12.14 -6.38
N PRO A 333 6.67 13.18 -6.11
CA PRO A 333 7.04 14.23 -5.18
C PRO A 333 7.41 13.69 -3.79
N VAL A 334 8.53 14.19 -3.24
CA VAL A 334 8.97 13.87 -1.88
C VAL A 334 8.65 15.04 -0.97
N ILE A 335 8.03 14.79 0.18
CA ILE A 335 7.59 15.82 1.12
C ILE A 335 8.09 15.49 2.52
N ASN A 336 8.73 16.45 3.17
CA ASN A 336 9.06 16.36 4.58
C ASN A 336 7.79 16.63 5.42
N VAL A 337 7.38 15.68 6.25
CA VAL A 337 6.15 15.82 7.04
C VAL A 337 6.27 16.78 8.22
N GLU A 338 7.49 17.11 8.64
CA GLU A 338 7.78 18.03 9.74
C GLU A 338 7.91 19.49 9.31
N GLU A 339 7.90 19.76 7.99
CA GLU A 339 7.86 21.11 7.45
C GLU A 339 6.40 21.52 7.24
N ALA A 340 5.91 22.39 8.13
CA ALA A 340 4.57 22.95 8.07
C ALA A 340 4.53 24.16 7.11
#